data_bc989440a3d9c386d8c3397553e742bc
#
_entry.id   bc989440a3d9c386d8c3397553e742bc
#
_cell.length_a   1.000
_cell.length_b   1.000
_cell.length_c   1.000
_cell.angle_alpha   90.00
_cell.angle_beta   90.00
_cell.angle_gamma   90.00
#
_symmetry.space_group_name_H-M   'P 1'
#
loop_
_entity.id
_entity.type
_entity.pdbx_description
1 polymer ?
#
loop_
_entity_poly.entity_id
_entity_poly.type
_entity_poly.pdbx_seq_one_letter_code
_entity_poly.pdbx_strand_id
1 'polypeptide(L)'
;MKTKTAKIINLIVIALIMAFIWSRSVKDIEASARESGEFMETVVIPVEKAVLGREVVSEDFIRKCAHVFEFALLGIALAIYTKKLWVTLGIGMVTAVIDETIQFYVGRGSMVTDVWIDTAGCLLGCMIVMSILKFSSKNK
;
A
#
# COMPACT_ATOMS: atom_id res chain seq x y z
N MET A 1 23.26 19.43 9.88
CA MET A 1 22.89 18.29 10.75
C MET A 1 21.44 17.86 10.61
N LYS A 2 20.44 18.75 10.76
CA LYS A 2 18.99 18.40 10.66
C LYS A 2 18.59 17.63 9.38
N THR A 3 19.22 17.92 8.23
CA THR A 3 18.90 17.27 6.95
C THR A 3 19.38 15.82 6.85
N LYS A 4 20.53 15.45 7.44
CA LYS A 4 21.03 14.07 7.43
C LYS A 4 20.16 13.17 8.32
N THR A 5 19.83 13.64 9.52
CA THR A 5 18.95 12.91 10.45
C THR A 5 17.57 12.67 9.84
N ALA A 6 16.96 13.66 9.20
CA ALA A 6 15.67 13.51 8.53
C ALA A 6 15.70 12.47 7.40
N LYS A 7 16.78 12.41 6.62
CA LYS A 7 16.95 11.38 5.58
C LYS A 7 17.08 9.98 6.16
N ILE A 8 17.82 9.82 7.24
CA ILE A 8 17.98 8.52 7.93
C ILE A 8 16.62 8.05 8.49
N ILE A 9 15.89 8.94 9.17
CA ILE A 9 14.56 8.62 9.68
C ILE A 9 13.64 8.17 8.55
N ASN A 10 13.62 8.89 7.41
CA ASN A 10 12.78 8.52 6.29
C ASN A 10 13.17 7.17 5.67
N LEU A 11 14.46 6.85 5.57
CA LEU A 11 14.93 5.52 5.14
C LEU A 11 14.46 4.41 6.10
N ILE A 12 14.50 4.65 7.40
CA ILE A 12 13.99 3.71 8.40
C ILE A 12 12.48 3.50 8.21
N VAL A 13 11.73 4.58 8.00
CA VAL A 13 10.27 4.51 7.76
C VAL A 13 9.98 3.70 6.49
N ILE A 14 10.71 3.94 5.39
CA ILE A 14 10.57 3.16 4.15
C ILE A 14 10.83 1.68 4.41
N ALA A 15 11.92 1.35 5.10
CA ALA A 15 12.27 -0.03 5.41
C ALA A 15 11.20 -0.71 6.29
N LEU A 16 10.65 0.00 7.28
CA LEU A 16 9.58 -0.50 8.13
C LEU A 16 8.29 -0.75 7.35
N ILE A 17 7.91 0.15 6.43
CA ILE A 17 6.72 -0.04 5.58
C ILE A 17 6.92 -1.25 4.67
N MET A 18 8.07 -1.40 4.01
CA MET A 18 8.37 -2.57 3.17
C MET A 18 8.35 -3.86 3.98
N ALA A 19 8.97 -3.88 5.15
CA ALA A 19 8.96 -5.03 6.05
C ALA A 19 7.53 -5.37 6.51
N PHE A 20 6.69 -4.37 6.78
CA PHE A 20 5.30 -4.56 7.12
C PHE A 20 4.51 -5.19 5.97
N ILE A 21 4.61 -4.66 4.73
CA ILE A 21 3.97 -5.21 3.54
C ILE A 21 4.35 -6.69 3.39
N TRP A 22 5.64 -7.00 3.34
CA TRP A 22 6.10 -8.39 3.15
C TRP A 22 5.75 -9.31 4.32
N SER A 23 5.69 -8.81 5.55
CA SER A 23 5.25 -9.61 6.71
C SER A 23 3.79 -10.04 6.60
N ARG A 24 2.95 -9.22 5.97
CA ARG A 24 1.55 -9.57 5.70
C ARG A 24 1.43 -10.60 4.57
N SER A 25 2.31 -10.52 3.59
CA SER A 25 2.33 -11.43 2.43
C SER A 25 2.83 -12.83 2.78
N VAL A 26 3.61 -12.98 3.84
CA VAL A 26 4.03 -14.30 4.36
C VAL A 26 2.88 -15.05 5.06
N LYS A 27 1.80 -14.37 5.47
CA LYS A 27 0.65 -15.04 6.11
C LYS A 27 -0.01 -16.00 5.13
N ASP A 28 -0.40 -17.17 5.62
CA ASP A 28 -1.14 -18.16 4.83
C ASP A 28 -2.56 -17.65 4.44
N ILE A 29 -3.18 -18.37 3.52
CA ILE A 29 -4.51 -18.04 3.01
C ILE A 29 -5.55 -17.97 4.13
N GLU A 30 -5.52 -18.92 5.06
CA GLU A 30 -6.52 -19.04 6.13
C GLU A 30 -6.41 -17.87 7.11
N ALA A 31 -5.19 -17.51 7.53
CA ALA A 31 -4.98 -16.37 8.41
C ALA A 31 -5.40 -15.04 7.75
N SER A 32 -5.07 -14.87 6.46
CA SER A 32 -5.45 -13.68 5.69
C SER A 32 -6.97 -13.59 5.48
N ALA A 33 -7.64 -14.70 5.15
CA ALA A 33 -9.08 -14.75 4.99
C ALA A 33 -9.80 -14.46 6.31
N ARG A 34 -9.31 -15.03 7.42
CA ARG A 34 -9.90 -14.75 8.75
C ARG A 34 -9.83 -13.27 9.11
N GLU A 35 -8.68 -12.60 8.94
CA GLU A 35 -8.56 -11.16 9.21
C GLU A 35 -9.49 -10.32 8.34
N SER A 36 -9.60 -10.64 7.04
CA SER A 36 -10.51 -9.95 6.12
C SER A 36 -11.97 -10.20 6.48
N GLY A 37 -12.32 -11.44 6.83
CA GLY A 37 -13.66 -11.83 7.25
C GLY A 37 -14.10 -11.14 8.54
N GLU A 38 -13.25 -11.12 9.57
CA GLU A 38 -13.55 -10.41 10.83
C GLU A 38 -13.77 -8.91 10.59
N PHE A 39 -12.99 -8.28 9.72
CA PHE A 39 -13.18 -6.88 9.35
C PHE A 39 -14.47 -6.66 8.55
N MET A 40 -14.79 -7.56 7.62
CA MET A 40 -16.05 -7.56 6.89
C MET A 40 -17.25 -7.60 7.82
N GLU A 41 -17.30 -8.58 8.72
CA GLU A 41 -18.41 -8.77 9.64
C GLU A 41 -18.56 -7.62 10.64
N THR A 42 -17.43 -7.11 11.15
CA THR A 42 -17.44 -6.12 12.23
C THR A 42 -17.65 -4.70 11.72
N VAL A 43 -17.17 -4.36 10.53
CA VAL A 43 -17.15 -2.97 10.04
C VAL A 43 -17.91 -2.82 8.73
N VAL A 44 -17.59 -3.63 7.71
CA VAL A 44 -18.08 -3.39 6.35
C VAL A 44 -19.55 -3.69 6.22
N ILE A 45 -19.98 -4.90 6.63
CA ILE A 45 -21.38 -5.36 6.51
C ILE A 45 -22.35 -4.44 7.29
N PRO A 46 -22.08 -4.03 8.54
CA PRO A 46 -22.97 -3.10 9.23
C PRO A 46 -23.11 -1.75 8.53
N VAL A 47 -22.01 -1.21 7.98
CA VAL A 47 -22.03 0.06 7.25
C VAL A 47 -22.79 -0.10 5.93
N GLU A 48 -22.57 -1.17 5.17
CA GLU A 48 -23.27 -1.43 3.91
C GLU A 48 -24.79 -1.59 4.13
N LYS A 49 -25.17 -2.36 5.13
CA LYS A 49 -26.60 -2.52 5.49
C LYS A 49 -27.24 -1.21 5.89
N ALA A 50 -26.53 -0.36 6.64
CA ALA A 50 -27.04 0.94 7.05
C ALA A 50 -27.18 1.93 5.88
N VAL A 51 -26.27 1.89 4.90
CA VAL A 51 -26.20 2.89 3.80
C VAL A 51 -26.90 2.38 2.54
N LEU A 52 -26.67 1.12 2.16
CA LEU A 52 -27.11 0.54 0.87
C LEU A 52 -28.27 -0.47 1.02
N GLY A 53 -28.58 -0.90 2.26
CA GLY A 53 -29.61 -1.91 2.54
C GLY A 53 -29.27 -3.33 2.05
N ARG A 54 -28.04 -3.56 1.56
CA ARG A 54 -27.57 -4.85 1.02
C ARG A 54 -26.07 -4.99 1.14
N GLU A 55 -25.58 -6.23 1.10
CA GLU A 55 -24.16 -6.56 1.04
C GLU A 55 -23.71 -6.52 -0.43
N VAL A 56 -22.62 -5.79 -0.73
CA VAL A 56 -22.10 -5.58 -2.09
C VAL A 56 -20.60 -5.84 -2.18
N VAL A 57 -19.85 -5.56 -1.10
CA VAL A 57 -18.38 -5.61 -1.10
C VAL A 57 -17.91 -7.03 -0.82
N SER A 58 -16.94 -7.51 -1.60
CA SER A 58 -16.29 -8.82 -1.38
C SER A 58 -15.05 -8.70 -0.50
N GLU A 59 -14.66 -9.80 0.16
CA GLU A 59 -13.41 -9.88 0.93
C GLU A 59 -12.19 -9.57 0.06
N ASP A 60 -12.18 -10.06 -1.19
CA ASP A 60 -11.13 -9.76 -2.16
C ASP A 60 -10.97 -8.26 -2.43
N PHE A 61 -12.09 -7.55 -2.53
CA PHE A 61 -12.06 -6.10 -2.73
C PHE A 61 -11.45 -5.39 -1.52
N ILE A 62 -11.83 -5.78 -0.30
CA ILE A 62 -11.27 -5.22 0.93
C ILE A 62 -9.76 -5.47 1.00
N ARG A 63 -9.33 -6.68 0.68
CA ARG A 63 -7.92 -7.05 0.66
C ARG A 63 -7.14 -6.21 -0.35
N LYS A 64 -7.64 -6.00 -1.57
CA LYS A 64 -7.04 -5.14 -2.57
C LYS A 64 -7.00 -3.68 -2.13
N CYS A 65 -8.05 -3.17 -1.50
CA CYS A 65 -8.03 -1.82 -0.92
C CYS A 65 -6.95 -1.66 0.16
N ALA A 66 -6.74 -2.67 1.01
CA ALA A 66 -5.67 -2.66 2.01
C ALA A 66 -4.28 -2.58 1.34
N HIS A 67 -4.02 -3.38 0.29
CA HIS A 67 -2.78 -3.32 -0.49
C HIS A 67 -2.58 -1.94 -1.13
N VAL A 68 -3.59 -1.39 -1.80
CA VAL A 68 -3.52 -0.03 -2.36
C VAL A 68 -3.13 0.99 -1.30
N PHE A 69 -3.71 0.89 -0.10
CA PHE A 69 -3.40 1.80 1.00
C PHE A 69 -1.96 1.63 1.51
N GLU A 70 -1.51 0.39 1.71
CA GLU A 70 -0.14 0.09 2.14
C GLU A 70 0.89 0.60 1.14
N PHE A 71 0.66 0.38 -0.17
CA PHE A 71 1.53 0.88 -1.23
C PHE A 71 1.43 2.41 -1.42
N ALA A 72 0.28 3.03 -1.12
CA ALA A 72 0.18 4.48 -1.10
C ALA A 72 1.03 5.10 0.02
N LEU A 73 1.05 4.51 1.20
CA LEU A 73 1.96 4.93 2.28
C LEU A 73 3.43 4.78 1.88
N LEU A 74 3.79 3.68 1.21
CA LEU A 74 5.12 3.48 0.66
C LEU A 74 5.46 4.56 -0.37
N GLY A 75 4.54 4.85 -1.28
CA GLY A 75 4.67 5.89 -2.30
C GLY A 75 4.91 7.29 -1.70
N ILE A 76 4.19 7.63 -0.62
CA ILE A 76 4.39 8.87 0.14
C ILE A 76 5.82 8.93 0.70
N ALA A 77 6.24 7.90 1.43
CA ALA A 77 7.57 7.87 2.06
C ALA A 77 8.70 7.93 1.02
N LEU A 78 8.58 7.15 -0.06
CA LEU A 78 9.53 7.15 -1.17
C LEU A 78 9.58 8.51 -1.88
N ALA A 79 8.43 9.15 -2.15
CA ALA A 79 8.38 10.44 -2.82
C ALA A 79 8.99 11.58 -1.99
N ILE A 80 8.81 11.56 -0.68
CA ILE A 80 9.47 12.50 0.25
C ILE A 80 10.99 12.34 0.19
N TYR A 81 11.48 11.11 0.06
CA TYR A 81 12.91 10.80 0.02
C TYR A 81 13.53 11.10 -1.34
N THR A 82 12.96 10.57 -2.42
CA THR A 82 13.54 10.61 -3.77
C THR A 82 13.28 11.92 -4.48
N LYS A 83 12.10 12.52 -4.25
CA LYS A 83 11.55 13.68 -4.98
C LYS A 83 11.50 13.47 -6.50
N LYS A 84 11.49 12.22 -6.95
CA LYS A 84 11.51 11.82 -8.36
C LYS A 84 10.46 10.75 -8.62
N LEU A 85 9.47 11.07 -9.46
CA LEU A 85 8.36 10.17 -9.80
C LEU A 85 8.85 8.79 -10.27
N TRP A 86 9.67 8.74 -11.29
CA TRP A 86 10.10 7.48 -11.89
C TRP A 86 10.91 6.59 -10.95
N VAL A 87 11.73 7.20 -10.07
CA VAL A 87 12.49 6.44 -9.06
C VAL A 87 11.54 5.87 -8.01
N THR A 88 10.56 6.66 -7.55
CA THR A 88 9.53 6.21 -6.61
C THR A 88 8.76 5.02 -7.18
N LEU A 89 8.27 5.15 -8.42
CA LEU A 89 7.49 4.09 -9.08
C LEU A 89 8.34 2.84 -9.34
N GLY A 90 9.60 3.00 -9.75
CA GLY A 90 10.50 1.86 -9.96
C GLY A 90 10.73 1.06 -8.68
N ILE A 91 10.98 1.73 -7.55
CA ILE A 91 11.13 1.06 -6.25
C ILE A 91 9.81 0.44 -5.82
N GLY A 92 8.69 1.14 -5.96
CA GLY A 92 7.36 0.64 -5.62
C GLY A 92 7.00 -0.62 -6.42
N MET A 93 7.25 -0.62 -7.73
CA MET A 93 7.01 -1.77 -8.62
C MET A 93 7.88 -2.97 -8.24
N VAL A 94 9.16 -2.76 -7.94
CA VAL A 94 10.05 -3.84 -7.48
C VAL A 94 9.54 -4.42 -6.16
N THR A 95 9.09 -3.56 -5.24
CA THR A 95 8.50 -4.01 -3.97
C THR A 95 7.24 -4.84 -4.20
N ALA A 96 6.36 -4.44 -5.13
CA ALA A 96 5.16 -5.18 -5.49
C ALA A 96 5.48 -6.54 -6.11
N VAL A 97 6.47 -6.62 -7.00
CA VAL A 97 6.91 -7.89 -7.58
C VAL A 97 7.45 -8.83 -6.51
N ILE A 98 8.21 -8.32 -5.55
CA ILE A 98 8.69 -9.14 -4.41
C ILE A 98 7.51 -9.61 -3.57
N ASP A 99 6.56 -8.75 -3.28
CA ASP A 99 5.35 -9.07 -2.53
C ASP A 99 4.56 -10.21 -3.17
N GLU A 100 4.23 -10.09 -4.46
CA GLU A 100 3.54 -11.12 -5.23
C GLU A 100 4.35 -12.43 -5.33
N THR A 101 5.68 -12.31 -5.39
CA THR A 101 6.56 -13.49 -5.37
C THR A 101 6.46 -14.23 -4.03
N ILE A 102 6.45 -13.51 -2.91
CA ILE A 102 6.25 -14.08 -1.58
C ILE A 102 4.88 -14.78 -1.51
N GLN A 103 3.81 -14.12 -1.96
CA GLN A 103 2.46 -14.67 -1.98
C GLN A 103 2.39 -15.96 -2.81
N PHE A 104 3.07 -16.01 -3.96
CA PHE A 104 3.17 -17.21 -4.77
C PHE A 104 3.78 -18.38 -4.00
N TYR A 105 4.89 -18.17 -3.29
CA TYR A 105 5.57 -19.23 -2.53
C TYR A 105 4.80 -19.72 -1.31
N VAL A 106 3.94 -18.87 -0.71
CA VAL A 106 3.07 -19.29 0.41
C VAL A 106 1.71 -19.83 -0.07
N GLY A 107 1.51 -19.99 -1.39
CA GLY A 107 0.30 -20.59 -1.96
C GLY A 107 -0.92 -19.68 -2.03
N ARG A 108 -0.75 -18.36 -1.92
CA ARG A 108 -1.86 -17.37 -1.93
C ARG A 108 -2.38 -16.99 -3.32
N GLY A 109 -1.92 -17.60 -4.39
CA GLY A 109 -2.41 -17.30 -5.73
C GLY A 109 -2.05 -15.86 -6.17
N SER A 110 -0.78 -15.67 -6.49
CA SER A 110 -0.25 -14.41 -7.02
C SER A 110 -0.78 -14.10 -8.42
N MET A 111 -1.13 -12.84 -8.67
CA MET A 111 -1.58 -12.37 -9.98
C MET A 111 -0.77 -11.15 -10.44
N VAL A 112 -0.41 -11.14 -11.72
CA VAL A 112 0.26 -9.97 -12.34
C VAL A 112 -0.59 -8.70 -12.22
N THR A 113 -1.92 -8.83 -12.18
CA THR A 113 -2.84 -7.71 -11.96
C THR A 113 -2.63 -7.04 -10.60
N ASP A 114 -2.25 -7.79 -9.58
CA ASP A 114 -2.08 -7.26 -8.23
C ASP A 114 -0.81 -6.41 -8.14
N VAL A 115 0.26 -6.76 -8.89
CA VAL A 115 1.43 -5.88 -9.08
C VAL A 115 1.04 -4.50 -9.63
N TRP A 116 0.10 -4.45 -10.58
CA TRP A 116 -0.37 -3.18 -11.13
C TRP A 116 -1.21 -2.38 -10.15
N ILE A 117 -2.06 -3.05 -9.37
CA ILE A 117 -2.88 -2.43 -8.32
C ILE A 117 -1.98 -1.80 -7.26
N ASP A 118 -0.97 -2.52 -6.80
CA ASP A 118 0.00 -2.06 -5.81
C ASP A 118 0.85 -0.88 -6.34
N THR A 119 1.31 -1.00 -7.59
CA THR A 119 2.03 0.10 -8.26
C THR A 119 1.15 1.33 -8.41
N ALA A 120 -0.15 1.17 -8.71
CA ALA A 120 -1.11 2.27 -8.75
C ALA A 120 -1.30 2.91 -7.37
N GLY A 121 -1.34 2.12 -6.29
CA GLY A 121 -1.32 2.63 -4.91
C GLY A 121 -0.09 3.50 -4.64
N CYS A 122 1.10 3.01 -5.00
CA CYS A 122 2.35 3.75 -4.88
C CYS A 122 2.31 5.07 -5.70
N LEU A 123 1.75 5.04 -6.91
CA LEU A 123 1.57 6.25 -7.73
C LEU A 123 0.66 7.26 -7.04
N LEU A 124 -0.47 6.83 -6.48
CA LEU A 124 -1.38 7.72 -5.75
C LEU A 124 -0.67 8.43 -4.59
N GLY A 125 0.07 7.69 -3.77
CA GLY A 125 0.86 8.28 -2.69
C GLY A 125 1.93 9.27 -3.19
N CYS A 126 2.62 8.91 -4.27
CA CYS A 126 3.61 9.79 -4.91
C CYS A 126 2.97 11.07 -5.43
N MET A 127 1.81 10.98 -6.10
CA MET A 127 1.09 12.14 -6.65
C MET A 127 0.65 13.11 -5.56
N ILE A 128 0.20 12.63 -4.40
CA ILE A 128 -0.16 13.46 -3.25
C ILE A 128 1.04 14.32 -2.83
N VAL A 129 2.21 13.70 -2.62
CA VAL A 129 3.42 14.42 -2.21
C VAL A 129 3.88 15.42 -3.27
N MET A 130 3.93 15.00 -4.53
CA MET A 130 4.35 15.88 -5.63
C MET A 130 3.43 17.09 -5.80
N SER A 131 2.12 16.91 -5.61
CA SER A 131 1.14 18.00 -5.64
C SER A 131 1.38 18.99 -4.51
N ILE A 132 1.61 18.52 -3.29
CA ILE A 132 1.90 19.37 -2.12
C ILE A 132 3.19 20.14 -2.34
N LEU A 133 4.25 19.50 -2.83
CA LEU A 133 5.53 20.14 -3.10
C LEU A 133 5.42 21.23 -4.17
N LYS A 134 4.66 20.96 -5.25
CA LYS A 134 4.42 21.92 -6.33
C LYS A 134 3.64 23.13 -5.83
N PHE A 135 2.61 22.92 -5.00
CA PHE A 135 1.81 24.00 -4.43
C PHE A 135 2.63 24.88 -3.46
N SER A 136 3.44 24.24 -2.60
CA SER A 136 4.32 24.96 -1.67
C SER A 136 5.41 25.78 -2.36
N SER A 137 5.88 25.33 -3.55
CA SER A 137 6.86 26.05 -4.35
C SER A 137 6.29 27.28 -5.07
N LYS A 138 4.97 27.31 -5.31
CA LYS A 138 4.30 28.40 -6.03
C LYS A 138 3.94 29.58 -5.12
N ASN A 139 3.95 29.35 -3.80
CA ASN A 139 3.58 30.35 -2.79
C ASN A 139 4.80 30.95 -2.07
N LYS A 140 6.00 30.69 -2.58
CA LYS A 140 7.27 31.34 -2.16
C LYS A 140 7.81 32.22 -3.27
#